data_d957e2ef7d2f99444801c8245e9e6173
#
_entry.id   d957e2ef7d2f99444801c8245e9e6173
#
_cell.length_a   1.000
_cell.length_b   1.000
_cell.length_c   1.000
_cell.angle_alpha   90.00
_cell.angle_beta   90.00
_cell.angle_gamma   90.00
#
_symmetry.space_group_name_H-M   'P 1'
#
loop_
_entity.id
_entity.type
_entity.pdbx_description
1 polymer ?
#
loop_
_entity_poly.entity_id
_entity_poly.type
_entity_poly.pdbx_seq_one_letter_code
_entity_poly.pdbx_strand_id
1 'polypeptide(L)'
;GKSSLINAVTKQEVSIVADVAGTTTDPVYKSMEIHPLGPCVIIDTAGFDDDSELGERRVEKTHLAAEKTDIAVVVLDIAEVIAAKKAGVPFKKAFKDEAEWSLLFAKKHTPVVFALNKIDEILLSAEAQEKSRGKLDNAAIEAAKCWVYEENSAVMGKNADNSFEVVAVSALKGKGMDAVISALTRLLPEDFGQEFILGDLVCETDLVLLVMPQDIQAPKGRLILPQVQTLRELLDRKCLVMSTTTDKMTDALAALSHAPKLIVTDSQVFGYVYEHKPAESMLTS
;
A
#
# COMPACT_ATOMS: atom_id res chain seq x y z
N GLY A 1 -6.07 3.32 -18.25
CA GLY A 1 -5.46 4.23 -17.30
C GLY A 1 -5.24 3.58 -15.94
N LYS A 2 -5.88 4.14 -14.89
CA LYS A 2 -5.72 3.74 -13.47
C LYS A 2 -5.96 2.25 -13.23
N SER A 3 -7.13 1.74 -13.59
CA SER A 3 -7.50 0.32 -13.37
C SER A 3 -6.62 -0.66 -14.16
N SER A 4 -6.12 -0.25 -15.34
CA SER A 4 -5.16 -1.08 -16.09
C SER A 4 -3.81 -1.18 -15.37
N LEU A 5 -3.36 -0.10 -14.71
CA LEU A 5 -2.14 -0.10 -13.91
C LEU A 5 -2.29 -1.00 -12.68
N ILE A 6 -3.40 -0.89 -11.96
CA ILE A 6 -3.72 -1.76 -10.84
C ILE A 6 -3.67 -3.22 -11.30
N ASN A 7 -4.36 -3.57 -12.38
CA ASN A 7 -4.37 -4.93 -12.90
C ASN A 7 -2.98 -5.41 -13.35
N ALA A 8 -2.13 -4.53 -13.87
CA ALA A 8 -0.77 -4.89 -14.30
C ALA A 8 0.14 -5.14 -13.10
N VAL A 9 0.08 -4.29 -12.07
CA VAL A 9 0.83 -4.45 -10.82
C VAL A 9 0.38 -5.72 -10.10
N THR A 10 -0.92 -5.99 -10.06
CA THR A 10 -1.50 -7.14 -9.35
C THR A 10 -1.30 -8.48 -10.06
N LYS A 11 -1.07 -8.52 -11.37
CA LYS A 11 -0.81 -9.77 -12.12
C LYS A 11 0.58 -10.34 -11.88
N GLN A 12 1.49 -9.60 -11.30
CA GLN A 12 2.89 -9.99 -11.13
C GLN A 12 3.19 -10.81 -9.88
N GLU A 13 2.24 -11.20 -9.07
CA GLU A 13 2.37 -12.13 -7.92
C GLU A 13 1.32 -11.82 -6.83
N VAL A 14 0.06 -12.11 -7.10
CA VAL A 14 -0.99 -11.79 -6.14
C VAL A 14 -1.77 -12.99 -5.67
N SER A 15 -1.79 -13.15 -4.36
CA SER A 15 -2.82 -13.91 -3.65
C SER A 15 -3.99 -12.97 -3.36
N ILE A 16 -5.09 -13.10 -4.08
CA ILE A 16 -6.31 -12.28 -3.89
C ILE A 16 -6.95 -12.68 -2.56
N VAL A 17 -7.10 -11.72 -1.63
CA VAL A 17 -7.60 -12.04 -0.28
C VAL A 17 -9.08 -11.70 -0.05
N ALA A 18 -9.75 -10.95 -0.85
CA ALA A 18 -11.22 -10.82 -0.98
C ALA A 18 -11.64 -9.52 -1.66
N ASP A 19 -12.71 -9.59 -2.47
CA ASP A 19 -13.43 -8.42 -2.97
C ASP A 19 -14.48 -7.99 -1.92
N VAL A 20 -14.33 -6.82 -1.33
CA VAL A 20 -15.43 -6.15 -0.64
C VAL A 20 -16.11 -5.25 -1.65
N ALA A 21 -17.22 -5.71 -2.21
CA ALA A 21 -18.02 -4.94 -3.15
C ALA A 21 -18.73 -3.79 -2.43
N GLY A 22 -18.35 -2.55 -2.75
CA GLY A 22 -19.11 -1.34 -2.42
C GLY A 22 -19.99 -0.90 -3.58
N THR A 23 -21.06 -0.17 -3.29
CA THR A 23 -21.97 0.41 -4.26
C THR A 23 -21.27 1.47 -5.12
N THR A 24 -21.73 1.68 -6.35
CA THR A 24 -21.16 2.42 -7.48
C THR A 24 -20.67 3.88 -7.25
N THR A 25 -20.70 4.39 -6.04
CA THR A 25 -20.23 5.75 -5.66
C THR A 25 -19.17 5.76 -4.56
N ASP A 26 -18.80 4.61 -4.02
CA ASP A 26 -17.79 4.51 -2.97
C ASP A 26 -16.42 4.07 -3.53
N PRO A 27 -15.31 4.53 -2.95
CA PRO A 27 -13.99 4.04 -3.32
C PRO A 27 -13.95 2.51 -3.22
N VAL A 28 -13.41 1.86 -4.25
CA VAL A 28 -13.27 0.39 -4.25
C VAL A 28 -11.99 0.05 -3.51
N TYR A 29 -12.13 -0.63 -2.37
CA TYR A 29 -11.01 -1.14 -1.58
C TYR A 29 -10.69 -2.56 -2.02
N LYS A 30 -9.44 -2.80 -2.45
CA LYS A 30 -8.95 -4.14 -2.81
C LYS A 30 -7.78 -4.50 -1.92
N SER A 31 -7.98 -5.46 -1.03
CA SER A 31 -6.90 -6.01 -0.21
C SER A 31 -6.11 -7.02 -1.01
N MET A 32 -4.78 -6.91 -0.98
CA MET A 32 -3.87 -7.80 -1.69
C MET A 32 -2.49 -7.80 -1.05
N GLU A 33 -1.68 -8.78 -1.42
CA GLU A 33 -0.28 -8.84 -1.04
C GLU A 33 0.58 -8.52 -2.26
N ILE A 34 1.49 -7.57 -2.13
CA ILE A 34 2.42 -7.15 -3.18
C ILE A 34 3.84 -7.34 -2.66
N HIS A 35 4.57 -8.30 -3.22
CA HIS A 35 5.98 -8.50 -2.85
C HIS A 35 6.85 -7.39 -3.50
N PRO A 36 7.78 -6.73 -2.76
CA PRO A 36 8.16 -6.88 -1.35
C PRO A 36 7.40 -5.98 -0.36
N LEU A 37 6.36 -5.26 -0.80
CA LEU A 37 5.61 -4.30 0.04
C LEU A 37 4.82 -4.97 1.18
N GLY A 38 4.43 -6.24 1.00
CA GLY A 38 3.58 -6.95 1.94
C GLY A 38 2.08 -6.71 1.72
N PRO A 39 1.24 -6.87 2.78
CA PRO A 39 -0.20 -6.65 2.69
C PRO A 39 -0.53 -5.20 2.37
N CYS A 40 -1.30 -4.98 1.31
CA CYS A 40 -1.69 -3.66 0.83
C CYS A 40 -3.21 -3.59 0.64
N VAL A 41 -3.77 -2.41 0.84
CA VAL A 41 -5.14 -2.08 0.45
C VAL A 41 -5.07 -1.03 -0.64
N ILE A 42 -5.43 -1.41 -1.87
CA ILE A 42 -5.52 -0.46 -2.97
C ILE A 42 -6.87 0.24 -2.91
N ILE A 43 -6.84 1.58 -2.91
CA ILE A 43 -8.02 2.44 -2.98
C ILE A 43 -8.12 2.92 -4.42
N ASP A 44 -9.03 2.31 -5.21
CA ASP A 44 -9.28 2.75 -6.58
C ASP A 44 -10.23 3.94 -6.58
N THR A 45 -9.74 5.08 -7.06
CA THR A 45 -10.51 6.32 -7.19
C THR A 45 -11.20 6.45 -8.54
N ALA A 46 -11.34 5.37 -9.32
CA ALA A 46 -12.07 5.37 -10.57
C ALA A 46 -13.54 5.78 -10.33
N GLY A 47 -13.99 6.82 -11.01
CA GLY A 47 -15.33 7.39 -10.84
C GLY A 47 -15.35 8.81 -10.25
N PHE A 48 -14.19 9.37 -9.87
CA PHE A 48 -14.08 10.78 -9.49
C PHE A 48 -14.01 11.73 -10.71
N ASP A 49 -13.89 11.18 -11.93
CA ASP A 49 -13.70 11.95 -13.18
C ASP A 49 -15.02 12.35 -13.89
N ASP A 50 -16.20 12.01 -13.33
CA ASP A 50 -17.50 12.38 -13.94
C ASP A 50 -18.03 13.71 -13.40
N ASP A 51 -18.24 14.68 -14.30
CA ASP A 51 -18.75 16.06 -14.07
C ASP A 51 -20.23 16.15 -13.62
N SER A 52 -20.83 15.14 -13.01
CA SER A 52 -22.23 15.19 -12.57
C SER A 52 -22.40 15.84 -11.19
N GLU A 53 -23.56 16.49 -10.95
CA GLU A 53 -23.99 17.33 -9.80
C GLU A 53 -23.73 16.86 -8.35
N LEU A 54 -22.84 15.91 -8.14
CA LEU A 54 -22.44 15.34 -6.85
C LEU A 54 -21.09 15.88 -6.33
N GLY A 55 -20.61 17.03 -6.83
CA GLY A 55 -19.28 17.56 -6.59
C GLY A 55 -18.87 17.67 -5.11
N GLU A 56 -19.72 18.18 -4.22
CA GLU A 56 -19.37 18.38 -2.81
C GLU A 56 -19.19 17.06 -2.04
N ARG A 57 -20.05 16.07 -2.29
CA ARG A 57 -19.92 14.74 -1.66
C ARG A 57 -18.71 13.96 -2.19
N ARG A 58 -18.27 14.22 -3.41
CA ARG A 58 -17.07 13.64 -4.00
C ARG A 58 -15.81 14.18 -3.37
N VAL A 59 -15.73 15.49 -3.16
CA VAL A 59 -14.59 16.14 -2.48
C VAL A 59 -14.41 15.57 -1.07
N GLU A 60 -15.51 15.38 -0.33
CA GLU A 60 -15.47 14.84 1.03
C GLU A 60 -15.00 13.37 1.06
N LYS A 61 -15.51 12.51 0.16
CA LYS A 61 -15.06 11.12 0.02
C LYS A 61 -13.61 11.00 -0.43
N THR A 62 -13.19 11.89 -1.29
CA THR A 62 -11.82 12.05 -1.78
C THR A 62 -10.87 12.42 -0.63
N HIS A 63 -11.26 13.35 0.21
CA HIS A 63 -10.50 13.71 1.41
C HIS A 63 -10.38 12.54 2.40
N LEU A 64 -11.45 11.79 2.62
CA LEU A 64 -11.45 10.59 3.46
C LEU A 64 -10.55 9.48 2.90
N ALA A 65 -10.54 9.28 1.58
CA ALA A 65 -9.60 8.34 0.96
C ALA A 65 -8.15 8.78 1.14
N ALA A 66 -7.87 10.08 0.94
CA ALA A 66 -6.53 10.63 1.17
C ALA A 66 -6.07 10.56 2.63
N GLU A 67 -7.00 10.54 3.59
CA GLU A 67 -6.68 10.37 5.02
C GLU A 67 -6.19 8.97 5.37
N LYS A 68 -6.60 7.98 4.59
CA LYS A 68 -6.23 6.58 4.76
C LYS A 68 -5.11 6.13 3.82
N THR A 69 -4.50 7.08 3.09
CA THR A 69 -3.49 6.77 2.07
C THR A 69 -2.10 6.94 2.66
N ASP A 70 -1.34 5.87 2.73
CA ASP A 70 0.06 5.88 3.16
C ASP A 70 1.00 6.30 2.02
N ILE A 71 0.66 5.94 0.78
CA ILE A 71 1.39 6.30 -0.44
C ILE A 71 0.42 6.42 -1.62
N ALA A 72 0.60 7.46 -2.43
CA ALA A 72 -0.26 7.72 -3.58
C ALA A 72 0.42 7.41 -4.91
N VAL A 73 -0.35 6.95 -5.89
CA VAL A 73 0.10 6.79 -7.28
C VAL A 73 -0.75 7.69 -8.18
N VAL A 74 -0.13 8.74 -8.73
CA VAL A 74 -0.75 9.64 -9.70
C VAL A 74 -0.43 9.17 -11.10
N VAL A 75 -1.45 8.79 -11.87
CA VAL A 75 -1.29 8.20 -13.21
C VAL A 75 -1.52 9.27 -14.27
N LEU A 76 -0.51 9.54 -15.08
CA LEU A 76 -0.54 10.51 -16.17
C LEU A 76 -0.41 9.81 -17.52
N ASP A 77 -1.06 10.34 -18.55
CA ASP A 77 -0.83 9.92 -19.93
C ASP A 77 0.46 10.57 -20.45
N ILE A 78 1.43 9.76 -20.87
CA ILE A 78 2.73 10.29 -21.32
C ILE A 78 2.61 11.15 -22.58
N ALA A 79 1.65 10.86 -23.46
CA ALA A 79 1.44 11.66 -24.67
C ALA A 79 0.95 13.08 -24.32
N GLU A 80 0.05 13.20 -23.35
CA GLU A 80 -0.44 14.48 -22.83
C GLU A 80 0.69 15.25 -22.13
N VAL A 81 1.52 14.59 -21.34
CA VAL A 81 2.69 15.18 -20.67
C VAL A 81 3.66 15.77 -21.71
N ILE A 82 3.98 15.01 -22.76
CA ILE A 82 4.86 15.47 -23.83
C ILE A 82 4.24 16.66 -24.58
N ALA A 83 2.93 16.61 -24.84
CA ALA A 83 2.22 17.70 -25.53
C ALA A 83 2.20 18.98 -24.67
N ALA A 84 1.90 18.90 -23.38
CA ALA A 84 1.91 20.03 -22.45
C ALA A 84 3.29 20.66 -22.36
N LYS A 85 4.35 19.84 -22.21
CA LYS A 85 5.74 20.30 -22.20
C LYS A 85 6.11 21.04 -23.48
N LYS A 86 5.79 20.47 -24.66
CA LYS A 86 6.06 21.12 -25.97
C LYS A 86 5.33 22.44 -26.15
N ALA A 87 4.10 22.53 -25.61
CA ALA A 87 3.29 23.75 -25.66
C ALA A 87 3.71 24.79 -24.60
N GLY A 88 4.65 24.48 -23.71
CA GLY A 88 5.08 25.36 -22.63
C GLY A 88 3.97 25.63 -21.59
N VAL A 89 3.00 24.72 -21.47
CA VAL A 89 1.90 24.85 -20.50
C VAL A 89 2.37 24.29 -19.16
N PRO A 90 2.32 25.07 -18.05
CA PRO A 90 2.71 24.58 -16.73
C PRO A 90 1.88 23.37 -16.29
N PHE A 91 2.49 22.44 -15.53
CA PHE A 91 1.84 21.22 -15.03
C PHE A 91 0.51 21.50 -14.35
N LYS A 92 0.46 22.46 -13.44
CA LYS A 92 -0.74 22.86 -12.71
C LYS A 92 -1.91 23.29 -13.61
N LYS A 93 -1.63 23.74 -14.83
CA LYS A 93 -2.68 24.15 -15.79
C LYS A 93 -3.07 23.01 -16.72
N ALA A 94 -2.12 22.16 -17.09
CA ALA A 94 -2.36 21.02 -17.99
C ALA A 94 -3.03 19.85 -17.26
N PHE A 95 -2.67 19.63 -15.97
CA PHE A 95 -3.11 18.52 -15.13
C PHE A 95 -3.66 19.09 -13.81
N LYS A 96 -4.80 19.77 -13.90
CA LYS A 96 -5.36 20.54 -12.77
C LYS A 96 -5.70 19.63 -11.60
N ASP A 97 -6.41 18.53 -11.86
CA ASP A 97 -6.89 17.62 -10.84
C ASP A 97 -5.72 16.87 -10.17
N GLU A 98 -4.77 16.39 -10.97
CA GLU A 98 -3.57 15.72 -10.46
C GLU A 98 -2.67 16.67 -9.67
N ALA A 99 -2.63 17.94 -10.05
CA ALA A 99 -1.90 18.95 -9.30
C ALA A 99 -2.58 19.30 -7.97
N GLU A 100 -3.91 19.34 -7.92
CA GLU A 100 -4.68 19.52 -6.68
C GLU A 100 -4.46 18.35 -5.72
N TRP A 101 -4.46 17.10 -6.23
CA TRP A 101 -4.13 15.90 -5.47
C TRP A 101 -2.70 15.93 -4.93
N SER A 102 -1.75 16.29 -5.79
CA SER A 102 -0.34 16.40 -5.39
C SER A 102 -0.15 17.40 -4.25
N LEU A 103 -0.86 18.54 -4.31
CA LEU A 103 -0.88 19.55 -3.23
C LEU A 103 -1.47 19.00 -1.93
N LEU A 104 -2.54 18.20 -2.02
CA LEU A 104 -3.19 17.59 -0.86
C LEU A 104 -2.23 16.59 -0.19
N PHE A 105 -1.61 15.70 -0.97
CA PHE A 105 -0.65 14.74 -0.46
C PHE A 105 0.61 15.41 0.12
N ALA A 106 1.09 16.47 -0.53
CA ALA A 106 2.20 17.27 0.00
C ALA A 106 1.90 17.87 1.38
N LYS A 107 0.68 18.40 1.59
CA LYS A 107 0.24 18.93 2.90
C LYS A 107 0.14 17.86 3.97
N LYS A 108 -0.13 16.63 3.59
CA LYS A 108 -0.26 15.47 4.49
C LYS A 108 1.03 14.68 4.67
N HIS A 109 2.12 15.10 4.03
CA HIS A 109 3.39 14.37 4.00
C HIS A 109 3.27 12.95 3.43
N THR A 110 2.25 12.70 2.60
CA THR A 110 2.03 11.42 1.92
C THR A 110 2.94 11.34 0.70
N PRO A 111 3.82 10.34 0.59
CA PRO A 111 4.68 10.14 -0.58
C PRO A 111 3.87 9.91 -1.86
N VAL A 112 4.41 10.32 -3.00
CA VAL A 112 3.71 10.21 -4.30
C VAL A 112 4.60 9.57 -5.37
N VAL A 113 4.06 8.60 -6.10
CA VAL A 113 4.65 8.09 -7.35
C VAL A 113 3.85 8.63 -8.53
N PHE A 114 4.49 9.42 -9.38
CA PHE A 114 3.92 9.81 -10.68
C PHE A 114 4.23 8.72 -11.71
N ALA A 115 3.20 8.01 -12.17
CA ALA A 115 3.31 6.96 -13.17
C ALA A 115 2.93 7.50 -14.56
N LEU A 116 3.92 7.77 -15.42
CA LEU A 116 3.71 8.16 -16.82
C LEU A 116 3.34 6.92 -17.61
N ASN A 117 2.06 6.69 -17.84
CA ASN A 117 1.54 5.49 -18.48
C ASN A 117 1.46 5.63 -20.01
N LYS A 118 1.27 4.49 -20.68
CA LYS A 118 1.14 4.34 -22.14
C LYS A 118 2.43 4.61 -22.94
N ILE A 119 3.60 4.33 -22.35
CA ILE A 119 4.88 4.45 -23.09
C ILE A 119 4.93 3.58 -24.35
N ASP A 120 4.11 2.54 -24.42
CA ASP A 120 3.97 1.69 -25.61
C ASP A 120 3.46 2.46 -26.82
N GLU A 121 2.60 3.45 -26.66
CA GLU A 121 2.12 4.30 -27.75
C GLU A 121 3.25 5.14 -28.36
N ILE A 122 4.19 5.58 -27.53
CA ILE A 122 5.38 6.31 -27.99
C ILE A 122 6.36 5.37 -28.68
N LEU A 123 6.59 4.17 -28.11
CA LEU A 123 7.54 3.18 -28.63
C LEU A 123 7.05 2.50 -29.91
N LEU A 124 5.74 2.27 -30.07
CA LEU A 124 5.13 1.69 -31.28
C LEU A 124 5.23 2.62 -32.49
N SER A 125 5.21 3.94 -32.28
CA SER A 125 5.44 4.91 -33.35
C SER A 125 6.87 4.82 -33.90
N ALA A 126 7.78 4.21 -33.17
CA ALA A 126 9.18 4.02 -33.53
C ALA A 126 9.46 2.73 -34.31
N GLU A 127 8.74 1.65 -34.02
CA GLU A 127 8.91 0.36 -34.75
C GLU A 127 8.50 0.47 -36.22
N ALA A 128 7.64 1.43 -36.56
CA ALA A 128 7.20 1.70 -37.92
C ALA A 128 8.21 2.51 -38.76
N GLN A 129 9.25 3.11 -38.17
CA GLN A 129 10.22 3.96 -38.85
C GLN A 129 11.64 3.85 -38.25
N GLU A 130 12.48 3.01 -38.84
CA GLU A 130 13.94 2.89 -38.70
C GLU A 130 14.63 3.03 -37.32
N LYS A 131 15.68 2.18 -37.11
CA LYS A 131 16.52 2.01 -35.91
C LYS A 131 17.06 3.27 -35.19
N SER A 132 17.00 4.42 -35.82
CA SER A 132 17.49 5.70 -35.26
C SER A 132 16.47 6.36 -34.30
N ARG A 133 15.19 6.05 -34.41
CA ARG A 133 14.13 6.69 -33.63
C ARG A 133 13.97 6.13 -32.21
N GLY A 134 14.31 4.88 -31.96
CA GLY A 134 14.24 4.29 -30.61
C GLY A 134 15.09 5.02 -29.56
N LYS A 135 16.20 5.67 -29.97
CA LYS A 135 16.96 6.54 -29.06
C LYS A 135 16.26 7.88 -28.79
N LEU A 136 15.54 8.42 -29.79
CA LEU A 136 14.79 9.67 -29.64
C LEU A 136 13.58 9.49 -28.72
N ASP A 137 12.91 8.34 -28.77
CA ASP A 137 11.72 8.06 -27.98
C ASP A 137 12.05 7.85 -26.50
N ASN A 138 13.16 7.17 -26.21
CA ASN A 138 13.66 7.08 -24.84
C ASN A 138 14.08 8.46 -24.31
N ALA A 139 14.68 9.33 -25.14
CA ALA A 139 15.00 10.70 -24.75
C ALA A 139 13.73 11.54 -24.47
N ALA A 140 12.66 11.32 -25.25
CA ALA A 140 11.38 12.00 -25.02
C ALA A 140 10.70 11.54 -23.71
N ILE A 141 10.77 10.25 -23.40
CA ILE A 141 10.29 9.68 -22.14
C ILE A 141 11.07 10.27 -20.95
N GLU A 142 12.39 10.26 -21.00
CA GLU A 142 13.23 10.84 -19.94
C GLU A 142 13.02 12.35 -19.80
N ALA A 143 12.86 13.06 -20.90
CA ALA A 143 12.55 14.49 -20.88
C ALA A 143 11.16 14.77 -20.28
N ALA A 144 10.18 13.89 -20.45
CA ALA A 144 8.87 13.99 -19.83
C ALA A 144 8.96 13.73 -18.31
N LYS A 145 9.72 12.72 -17.90
CA LYS A 145 9.98 12.44 -16.47
C LYS A 145 10.64 13.62 -15.77
N CYS A 146 11.71 14.17 -16.37
CA CYS A 146 12.40 15.33 -15.81
C CYS A 146 11.46 16.54 -15.68
N TRP A 147 10.61 16.79 -16.68
CA TRP A 147 9.68 17.91 -16.62
C TRP A 147 8.64 17.74 -15.52
N VAL A 148 8.02 16.56 -15.36
CA VAL A 148 7.09 16.28 -14.26
C VAL A 148 7.80 16.42 -12.91
N TYR A 149 9.03 15.95 -12.81
CA TYR A 149 9.84 16.10 -11.60
C TYR A 149 10.11 17.57 -11.25
N GLU A 150 10.57 18.38 -12.23
CA GLU A 150 10.87 19.80 -12.04
C GLU A 150 9.63 20.60 -11.64
N GLU A 151 8.51 20.42 -12.35
CA GLU A 151 7.24 21.10 -12.08
C GLU A 151 6.67 20.77 -10.68
N ASN A 152 6.82 19.53 -10.23
CA ASN A 152 6.29 19.10 -8.93
C ASN A 152 7.28 19.32 -7.78
N SER A 153 8.58 19.44 -8.02
CA SER A 153 9.59 19.69 -7.00
C SER A 153 9.33 20.98 -6.21
N ALA A 154 8.79 22.00 -6.86
CA ALA A 154 8.44 23.27 -6.22
C ALA A 154 7.25 23.14 -5.26
N VAL A 155 6.38 22.15 -5.48
CA VAL A 155 5.13 21.90 -4.75
C VAL A 155 5.34 20.87 -3.65
N MET A 156 5.98 19.75 -4.01
CA MET A 156 6.13 18.58 -3.14
C MET A 156 7.31 18.70 -2.19
N GLY A 157 8.33 19.48 -2.49
CA GLY A 157 9.44 19.35 -1.64
C GLY A 157 10.58 20.32 -1.69
N LYS A 158 10.63 21.19 -0.72
CA LYS A 158 11.91 21.61 -0.11
C LYS A 158 12.13 20.97 1.27
N ASN A 159 11.19 20.17 1.75
CA ASN A 159 11.30 19.47 3.02
C ASN A 159 11.60 17.99 2.73
N ALA A 160 12.54 17.42 3.46
CA ALA A 160 12.96 16.03 3.36
C ALA A 160 11.81 15.02 3.56
N ASP A 161 10.66 15.48 4.08
CA ASP A 161 9.49 14.65 4.42
C ASP A 161 8.51 14.45 3.26
N ASN A 162 8.65 15.17 2.13
CA ASN A 162 7.76 15.03 0.98
C ASN A 162 8.52 14.39 -0.19
N SER A 163 8.73 13.09 -0.11
CA SER A 163 9.40 12.32 -1.15
C SER A 163 8.45 11.95 -2.28
N PHE A 164 8.89 12.11 -3.51
CA PHE A 164 8.16 11.63 -4.68
C PHE A 164 9.11 11.09 -5.75
N GLU A 165 8.59 10.19 -6.56
CA GLU A 165 9.32 9.63 -7.71
C GLU A 165 8.47 9.71 -8.99
N VAL A 166 9.15 9.73 -10.14
CA VAL A 166 8.51 9.71 -11.46
C VAL A 166 8.97 8.48 -12.21
N VAL A 167 8.05 7.61 -12.57
CA VAL A 167 8.31 6.37 -13.32
C VAL A 167 7.56 6.36 -14.65
N ALA A 168 8.12 5.68 -15.65
CA ALA A 168 7.49 5.52 -16.95
C ALA A 168 7.08 4.07 -17.17
N VAL A 169 5.81 3.84 -17.55
CA VAL A 169 5.21 2.52 -17.58
C VAL A 169 4.30 2.29 -18.79
N SER A 170 4.11 1.03 -19.15
CA SER A 170 2.99 0.59 -19.98
C SER A 170 2.18 -0.43 -19.21
N ALA A 171 1.05 -0.03 -18.67
CA ALA A 171 0.13 -0.94 -18.01
C ALA A 171 -0.42 -2.01 -18.96
N LEU A 172 -0.59 -1.67 -20.25
CA LEU A 172 -1.07 -2.60 -21.28
C LEU A 172 -0.06 -3.73 -21.56
N LYS A 173 1.23 -3.40 -21.60
CA LYS A 173 2.32 -4.36 -21.91
C LYS A 173 2.99 -4.91 -20.64
N GLY A 174 2.58 -4.50 -19.46
CA GLY A 174 3.22 -4.87 -18.19
C GLY A 174 4.66 -4.33 -18.04
N LYS A 175 5.06 -3.34 -18.85
CA LYS A 175 6.43 -2.80 -18.83
C LYS A 175 6.57 -1.72 -17.76
N GLY A 176 7.65 -1.78 -16.97
CA GLY A 176 7.94 -0.80 -15.93
C GLY A 176 7.21 -1.04 -14.61
N MET A 177 6.51 -2.18 -14.43
CA MET A 177 5.83 -2.51 -13.18
C MET A 177 6.82 -2.65 -12.03
N ASP A 178 7.98 -3.28 -12.27
CA ASP A 178 9.06 -3.38 -11.27
C ASP A 178 9.57 -2.01 -10.82
N ALA A 179 9.58 -1.03 -11.72
CA ALA A 179 9.95 0.35 -11.38
C ALA A 179 8.91 1.00 -10.47
N VAL A 180 7.61 0.73 -10.69
CA VAL A 180 6.53 1.20 -9.77
C VAL A 180 6.71 0.59 -8.40
N ILE A 181 6.84 -0.74 -8.31
CA ILE A 181 7.00 -1.45 -7.03
C ILE A 181 8.27 -0.97 -6.31
N SER A 182 9.38 -0.82 -7.03
CA SER A 182 10.62 -0.31 -6.46
C SER A 182 10.49 1.13 -5.96
N ALA A 183 9.78 2.00 -6.68
CA ALA A 183 9.52 3.37 -6.25
C ALA A 183 8.64 3.39 -5.00
N LEU A 184 7.57 2.59 -4.97
CA LEU A 184 6.72 2.44 -3.79
C LEU A 184 7.54 1.97 -2.58
N THR A 185 8.39 0.95 -2.74
CA THR A 185 9.23 0.43 -1.65
C THR A 185 10.22 1.48 -1.11
N ARG A 186 10.82 2.29 -1.99
CA ARG A 186 11.78 3.33 -1.57
C ARG A 186 11.14 4.52 -0.87
N LEU A 187 9.90 4.83 -1.23
CA LEU A 187 9.15 5.96 -0.68
C LEU A 187 8.40 5.63 0.60
N LEU A 188 8.23 4.35 0.92
CA LEU A 188 7.68 3.97 2.22
C LEU A 188 8.66 4.35 3.33
N PRO A 189 8.18 4.93 4.44
CA PRO A 189 8.99 5.16 5.63
C PRO A 189 9.69 3.86 6.07
N GLU A 190 10.90 3.96 6.63
CA GLU A 190 11.66 2.78 7.09
C GLU A 190 10.91 2.00 8.18
N ASP A 191 10.05 2.67 8.92
CA ASP A 191 9.17 2.14 9.95
C ASP A 191 7.78 1.75 9.43
N PHE A 192 7.52 1.89 8.12
CA PHE A 192 6.25 1.49 7.52
C PHE A 192 6.02 -0.01 7.70
N GLY A 193 4.91 -0.36 8.31
CA GLY A 193 4.60 -1.74 8.67
C GLY A 193 5.32 -2.24 9.94
N GLN A 194 6.11 -1.40 10.58
CA GLN A 194 6.66 -1.63 11.92
C GLN A 194 5.79 -0.97 13.02
N GLU A 195 4.53 -0.70 12.77
CA GLU A 195 3.61 -0.52 13.90
C GLU A 195 3.61 -1.82 14.68
N PHE A 196 4.43 -1.81 15.72
CA PHE A 196 4.50 -2.94 16.64
C PHE A 196 3.13 -3.07 17.31
N ILE A 197 2.39 -4.13 16.96
CA ILE A 197 1.10 -4.45 17.56
C ILE A 197 1.25 -4.56 19.07
N LEU A 198 2.38 -5.11 19.52
CA LEU A 198 2.69 -5.35 20.92
C LEU A 198 3.53 -4.24 21.55
N GLY A 199 4.01 -3.25 20.78
CA GLY A 199 4.79 -2.12 21.29
C GLY A 199 5.93 -2.56 22.23
N ASP A 200 6.04 -1.93 23.38
CA ASP A 200 7.07 -2.21 24.40
C ASP A 200 6.71 -3.36 25.37
N LEU A 201 5.62 -4.10 25.12
CA LEU A 201 5.17 -5.18 25.99
C LEU A 201 6.12 -6.38 26.01
N VAL A 202 6.92 -6.56 24.94
CA VAL A 202 7.83 -7.70 24.76
C VAL A 202 9.23 -7.27 24.35
N CYS A 203 10.23 -8.04 24.80
CA CYS A 203 11.64 -7.93 24.43
C CYS A 203 12.14 -9.24 23.82
N GLU A 204 13.34 -9.23 23.27
CA GLU A 204 14.04 -10.43 22.79
C GLU A 204 14.09 -11.50 23.90
N THR A 205 13.84 -12.76 23.52
CA THR A 205 13.79 -13.94 24.41
C THR A 205 12.58 -14.05 25.34
N ASP A 206 11.70 -13.05 25.41
CA ASP A 206 10.47 -13.18 26.19
C ASP A 206 9.61 -14.34 25.68
N LEU A 207 9.03 -15.10 26.63
CA LEU A 207 8.06 -16.16 26.31
C LEU A 207 6.66 -15.55 26.17
N VAL A 208 6.06 -15.75 25.01
CA VAL A 208 4.72 -15.26 24.69
C VAL A 208 3.80 -16.43 24.31
N LEU A 209 2.62 -16.47 24.89
CA LEU A 209 1.57 -17.43 24.55
C LEU A 209 0.47 -16.76 23.73
N LEU A 210 0.26 -17.26 22.51
CA LEU A 210 -0.85 -16.85 21.66
C LEU A 210 -2.03 -17.81 21.86
N VAL A 211 -3.15 -17.32 22.40
CA VAL A 211 -4.38 -18.10 22.58
C VAL A 211 -5.36 -17.69 21.48
N MET A 212 -5.47 -18.52 20.44
CA MET A 212 -6.22 -18.21 19.24
C MET A 212 -7.46 -19.09 19.13
N PRO A 213 -8.68 -18.51 19.23
CA PRO A 213 -9.89 -19.26 18.95
C PRO A 213 -9.90 -19.70 17.48
N GLN A 214 -10.46 -20.87 17.20
CA GLN A 214 -10.71 -21.29 15.84
C GLN A 214 -11.93 -20.54 15.30
N ASP A 215 -11.67 -19.56 14.45
CA ASP A 215 -12.73 -18.82 13.77
C ASP A 215 -13.35 -19.68 12.67
N ILE A 216 -14.66 -19.96 12.79
CA ILE A 216 -15.44 -20.73 11.82
C ILE A 216 -15.51 -20.02 10.46
N GLN A 217 -15.35 -18.68 10.44
CA GLN A 217 -15.35 -17.87 9.22
C GLN A 217 -13.97 -17.80 8.56
N ALA A 218 -12.91 -18.20 9.24
CA ALA A 218 -11.58 -18.24 8.64
C ALA A 218 -11.50 -19.34 7.56
N PRO A 219 -10.81 -19.09 6.42
CA PRO A 219 -10.56 -20.13 5.43
C PRO A 219 -9.83 -21.32 6.07
N LYS A 220 -10.29 -22.55 5.79
CA LYS A 220 -9.67 -23.78 6.34
C LYS A 220 -8.16 -23.79 6.07
N GLY A 221 -7.38 -23.99 7.13
CA GLY A 221 -5.93 -24.11 7.07
C GLY A 221 -5.17 -22.78 7.05
N ARG A 222 -5.83 -21.65 7.34
CA ARG A 222 -5.19 -20.33 7.42
C ARG A 222 -5.49 -19.66 8.76
N LEU A 223 -4.53 -18.91 9.27
CA LEU A 223 -4.72 -17.95 10.35
C LEU A 223 -5.32 -16.66 9.77
N ILE A 224 -6.08 -15.93 10.58
CA ILE A 224 -6.54 -14.59 10.21
C ILE A 224 -5.37 -13.58 10.24
N LEU A 225 -5.50 -12.51 9.48
CA LEU A 225 -4.42 -11.54 9.30
C LEU A 225 -3.83 -11.00 10.62
N PRO A 226 -4.60 -10.56 11.62
CA PRO A 226 -4.05 -10.11 12.92
C PRO A 226 -3.19 -11.17 13.62
N GLN A 227 -3.61 -12.44 13.58
CA GLN A 227 -2.87 -13.55 14.18
C GLN A 227 -1.51 -13.76 13.49
N VAL A 228 -1.50 -13.68 12.15
CA VAL A 228 -0.27 -13.80 11.35
C VAL A 228 0.67 -12.64 11.64
N GLN A 229 0.16 -11.41 11.69
CA GLN A 229 0.96 -10.21 11.94
C GLN A 229 1.58 -10.23 13.34
N THR A 230 0.80 -10.57 14.37
CA THR A 230 1.30 -10.68 15.75
C THR A 230 2.36 -11.78 15.87
N LEU A 231 2.13 -12.95 15.27
CA LEU A 231 3.13 -14.02 15.26
C LEU A 231 4.41 -13.59 14.54
N ARG A 232 4.28 -12.92 13.40
CA ARG A 232 5.42 -12.42 12.64
C ARG A 232 6.23 -11.39 13.42
N GLU A 233 5.58 -10.41 14.06
CA GLU A 233 6.24 -9.42 14.91
C GLU A 233 7.05 -10.10 16.03
N LEU A 234 6.45 -11.06 16.72
CA LEU A 234 7.13 -11.77 17.80
C LEU A 234 8.36 -12.53 17.33
N LEU A 235 8.29 -13.17 16.15
CA LEU A 235 9.43 -13.88 15.55
C LEU A 235 10.52 -12.92 15.10
N ASP A 236 10.18 -11.79 14.50
CA ASP A 236 11.14 -10.76 14.09
C ASP A 236 11.86 -10.15 15.31
N ARG A 237 11.17 -10.04 16.45
CA ARG A 237 11.72 -9.63 17.75
C ARG A 237 12.44 -10.73 18.51
N LYS A 238 12.58 -11.93 17.93
CA LYS A 238 13.24 -13.10 18.52
C LYS A 238 12.62 -13.53 19.86
N CYS A 239 11.32 -13.36 20.02
CA CYS A 239 10.59 -13.89 21.17
C CYS A 239 10.42 -15.41 21.05
N LEU A 240 10.24 -16.07 22.18
CA LEU A 240 9.83 -17.48 22.25
C LEU A 240 8.32 -17.52 22.18
N VAL A 241 7.76 -18.14 21.14
CA VAL A 241 6.31 -18.13 20.90
C VAL A 241 5.73 -19.54 21.01
N MET A 242 4.74 -19.70 21.85
CA MET A 242 3.84 -20.84 21.84
C MET A 242 2.46 -20.39 21.37
N SER A 243 1.82 -21.17 20.51
CA SER A 243 0.44 -20.92 20.09
C SER A 243 -0.45 -22.08 20.45
N THR A 244 -1.68 -21.78 20.87
CA THR A 244 -2.67 -22.79 21.26
C THR A 244 -4.08 -22.33 20.98
N THR A 245 -5.02 -23.27 21.00
CA THR A 245 -6.45 -22.96 20.99
C THR A 245 -6.96 -22.72 22.40
N THR A 246 -8.11 -22.07 22.53
CA THR A 246 -8.70 -21.71 23.83
C THR A 246 -8.91 -22.93 24.72
N ASP A 247 -9.38 -24.04 24.17
CA ASP A 247 -9.65 -25.32 24.90
C ASP A 247 -8.38 -26.02 25.36
N LYS A 248 -7.22 -25.69 24.78
CA LYS A 248 -5.90 -26.28 25.09
C LYS A 248 -4.97 -25.34 25.85
N MET A 249 -5.47 -24.19 26.30
CA MET A 249 -4.65 -23.19 26.98
C MET A 249 -4.02 -23.77 28.28
N THR A 250 -4.78 -24.50 29.07
CA THR A 250 -4.31 -25.10 30.35
C THR A 250 -3.21 -26.13 30.07
N ASP A 251 -3.40 -26.99 29.07
CA ASP A 251 -2.39 -27.98 28.65
C ASP A 251 -1.10 -27.27 28.16
N ALA A 252 -1.24 -26.20 27.40
CA ALA A 252 -0.14 -25.40 26.92
C ALA A 252 0.65 -24.76 28.07
N LEU A 253 -0.04 -24.13 29.03
CA LEU A 253 0.59 -23.55 30.22
C LEU A 253 1.33 -24.62 31.06
N ALA A 254 0.76 -25.81 31.21
CA ALA A 254 1.40 -26.92 31.92
C ALA A 254 2.65 -27.47 31.22
N ALA A 255 2.75 -27.31 29.91
CA ALA A 255 3.93 -27.72 29.11
C ALA A 255 5.09 -26.73 29.20
N LEU A 256 4.88 -25.53 29.72
CA LEU A 256 5.91 -24.49 29.85
C LEU A 256 6.70 -24.68 31.14
N SER A 257 8.02 -24.41 31.10
CA SER A 257 8.89 -24.46 32.27
C SER A 257 8.68 -23.30 33.26
N HIS A 258 8.11 -22.19 32.74
CA HIS A 258 7.76 -20.98 33.52
C HIS A 258 6.59 -20.26 32.84
N ALA A 259 5.93 -19.41 33.59
CA ALA A 259 4.81 -18.65 33.07
C ALA A 259 5.23 -17.71 31.92
N PRO A 260 4.40 -17.56 30.87
CA PRO A 260 4.69 -16.61 29.80
C PRO A 260 4.65 -15.18 30.33
N LYS A 261 5.53 -14.32 29.85
CA LYS A 261 5.52 -12.90 30.19
C LYS A 261 4.24 -12.21 29.69
N LEU A 262 3.85 -12.55 28.48
CA LEU A 262 2.65 -11.98 27.83
C LEU A 262 1.79 -13.11 27.27
N ILE A 263 0.49 -12.98 27.43
CA ILE A 263 -0.52 -13.77 26.73
C ILE A 263 -1.28 -12.83 25.81
N VAL A 264 -1.36 -13.19 24.53
CA VAL A 264 -2.14 -12.45 23.53
C VAL A 264 -3.31 -13.31 23.10
N THR A 265 -4.50 -12.74 23.07
CA THR A 265 -5.71 -13.47 22.72
C THR A 265 -6.66 -12.62 21.88
N ASP A 266 -7.71 -13.23 21.36
CA ASP A 266 -8.81 -12.54 20.70
C ASP A 266 -9.78 -11.96 21.76
N SER A 267 -10.37 -10.80 21.47
CA SER A 267 -11.34 -10.14 22.35
C SER A 267 -12.53 -11.04 22.71
N GLN A 268 -12.93 -11.95 21.82
CA GLN A 268 -14.04 -12.88 22.04
C GLN A 268 -13.80 -13.86 23.20
N VAL A 269 -12.55 -14.24 23.46
CA VAL A 269 -12.17 -15.20 24.50
C VAL A 269 -11.36 -14.56 25.63
N PHE A 270 -11.24 -13.23 25.63
CA PHE A 270 -10.47 -12.48 26.62
C PHE A 270 -10.87 -12.80 28.06
N GLY A 271 -12.17 -12.84 28.36
CA GLY A 271 -12.68 -13.16 29.70
C GLY A 271 -12.24 -14.53 30.19
N TYR A 272 -12.35 -15.55 29.33
CA TYR A 272 -11.90 -16.91 29.67
C TYR A 272 -10.40 -16.95 29.96
N VAL A 273 -9.59 -16.32 29.10
CA VAL A 273 -8.13 -16.28 29.26
C VAL A 273 -7.73 -15.52 30.52
N TYR A 274 -8.42 -14.41 30.84
CA TYR A 274 -8.19 -13.64 32.06
C TYR A 274 -8.39 -14.46 33.33
N GLU A 275 -9.43 -15.29 33.38
CA GLU A 275 -9.73 -16.16 34.56
C GLU A 275 -8.73 -17.31 34.73
N HIS A 276 -8.09 -17.77 33.64
CA HIS A 276 -7.24 -18.96 33.65
C HIS A 276 -5.73 -18.66 33.50
N LYS A 277 -5.35 -17.40 33.31
CA LYS A 277 -3.94 -17.02 33.14
C LYS A 277 -3.18 -17.08 34.48
N PRO A 278 -1.86 -17.34 34.47
CA PRO A 278 -0.99 -17.11 35.60
C PRO A 278 -1.06 -15.67 36.10
N ALA A 279 -0.97 -15.44 37.40
CA ALA A 279 -1.08 -14.10 37.99
C ALA A 279 0.03 -13.15 37.49
N GLU A 280 1.24 -13.68 37.29
CA GLU A 280 2.39 -12.96 36.84
C GLU A 280 2.38 -12.62 35.33
N SER A 281 1.55 -13.30 34.54
CA SER A 281 1.48 -13.04 33.09
C SER A 281 0.65 -11.79 32.76
N MET A 282 1.16 -10.93 31.90
CA MET A 282 0.36 -9.86 31.31
C MET A 282 -0.62 -10.45 30.29
N LEU A 283 -1.71 -9.74 30.02
CA LEU A 283 -2.72 -10.13 29.02
C LEU A 283 -3.09 -8.93 28.14
N THR A 284 -3.17 -9.17 26.83
CA THR A 284 -3.65 -8.19 25.83
C THR A 284 -4.48 -8.88 24.73
N SER A 285 -5.22 -8.06 23.96
CA SER A 285 -6.03 -8.54 22.83
C SER A 285 -5.91 -7.60 21.63
#